data_5b102cb125549624b7fe038424d85e6c
#
_entry.id   5b102cb125549624b7fe038424d85e6c
#
_cell.length_a   1.000
_cell.length_b   1.000
_cell.length_c   1.000
_cell.angle_alpha   90.00
_cell.angle_beta   90.00
_cell.angle_gamma   90.00
#
_symmetry.space_group_name_H-M   'P 1'
#
loop_
_entity.id
_entity.type
_entity.pdbx_description
1 polymer ?
#
loop_
_entity_poly.entity_id
_entity_poly.type
_entity_poly.pdbx_seq_one_letter_code
_entity_poly.pdbx_strand_id
1 'polypeptide(L)'
;MTDPLASGTPLVIAAHGTRDEAGVAECRALAERVARKLPGIPVELGFVELAEPGIPEAVRAAVAQAPDNPEGADGDEEAAAVVVPLMFNTGGHVREDIPEAIDEGRGDARVMYSAPLLPDVRMRKALNHRLTETLAAGEGREEWRPRDTSAVLVGRGALVPDANASHYTLTRMFWEENDLSRVEPAFIQVTRPSVPEALSALAAQGADQIVVQGNFLFPGLLHVWMTEQVEAWQASHPGVEIRIAPVIGDCDEVADVVVDRYREPLDEVGLGEGAPVYMSGLRLQGRKVLVVGAGHVAERRVVRLLEAGADVHVVAP
;
A
#
# COMPACT_ATOMS: atom_id res chain seq x y z
N MET A 1 28.78 -9.46 1.78
CA MET A 1 27.46 -8.84 1.60
C MET A 1 27.63 -7.40 2.08
N THR A 2 27.78 -6.48 1.17
CA THR A 2 27.77 -5.03 1.47
C THR A 2 26.33 -4.66 1.88
N ASP A 3 26.20 -3.87 2.93
CA ASP A 3 24.93 -3.32 3.36
C ASP A 3 24.36 -2.46 2.20
N PRO A 4 23.17 -2.75 1.64
CA PRO A 4 22.60 -1.96 0.55
C PRO A 4 22.34 -0.50 0.95
N LEU A 5 22.31 -0.18 2.23
CA LEU A 5 22.26 1.19 2.76
C LEU A 5 23.61 1.93 2.62
N ALA A 6 24.70 1.22 2.32
CA ALA A 6 26.00 1.84 2.10
C ALA A 6 26.11 2.57 0.74
N SER A 7 25.18 2.33 -0.19
CA SER A 7 25.19 2.95 -1.52
C SER A 7 24.82 4.44 -1.50
N GLY A 8 24.08 4.90 -0.51
CA GLY A 8 23.61 6.29 -0.45
C GLY A 8 22.57 6.67 -1.54
N THR A 9 22.04 5.69 -2.25
CA THR A 9 21.08 5.91 -3.36
C THR A 9 19.82 6.65 -2.88
N PRO A 10 19.51 7.84 -3.43
CA PRO A 10 18.35 8.62 -3.02
C PRO A 10 17.01 7.89 -3.23
N LEU A 11 16.04 8.15 -2.33
CA LEU A 11 14.65 7.71 -2.41
C LEU A 11 13.75 8.85 -2.90
N VAL A 12 12.89 8.55 -3.87
CA VAL A 12 11.75 9.41 -4.24
C VAL A 12 10.46 8.71 -3.83
N ILE A 13 9.65 9.36 -3.01
CA ILE A 13 8.29 8.91 -2.67
C ILE A 13 7.33 9.58 -3.65
N ALA A 14 6.65 8.78 -4.49
CA ALA A 14 5.70 9.26 -5.48
C ALA A 14 4.26 9.15 -4.95
N ALA A 15 3.68 10.26 -4.48
CA ALA A 15 2.33 10.34 -3.95
C ALA A 15 1.34 10.83 -5.02
N HIS A 16 0.04 10.53 -4.83
CA HIS A 16 -1.00 10.99 -5.77
C HIS A 16 -1.10 12.51 -5.82
N GLY A 17 -1.09 13.15 -4.66
CA GLY A 17 -1.40 14.55 -4.49
C GLY A 17 -2.88 14.82 -4.19
N THR A 18 -3.14 15.98 -3.63
CA THR A 18 -4.48 16.45 -3.26
C THR A 18 -4.47 17.98 -3.15
N ARG A 19 -5.65 18.61 -3.31
CA ARG A 19 -5.86 20.04 -3.01
C ARG A 19 -6.08 20.31 -1.52
N ASP A 20 -6.24 19.28 -0.72
CA ASP A 20 -6.37 19.38 0.73
C ASP A 20 -4.97 19.58 1.34
N GLU A 21 -4.75 20.74 1.95
CA GLU A 21 -3.47 21.07 2.60
C GLU A 21 -3.12 20.09 3.74
N ALA A 22 -4.12 19.58 4.45
CA ALA A 22 -3.90 18.56 5.48
C ALA A 22 -3.39 17.25 4.89
N GLY A 23 -3.92 16.83 3.75
CA GLY A 23 -3.45 15.64 3.03
C GLY A 23 -2.01 15.79 2.53
N VAL A 24 -1.64 16.96 2.01
CA VAL A 24 -0.25 17.26 1.59
C VAL A 24 0.69 17.28 2.79
N ALA A 25 0.26 17.90 3.91
CA ALA A 25 1.06 17.97 5.14
C ALA A 25 1.32 16.55 5.72
N GLU A 26 0.33 15.67 5.67
CA GLU A 26 0.45 14.31 6.15
C GLU A 26 1.36 13.44 5.26
N CYS A 27 1.32 13.63 3.92
CA CYS A 27 2.30 13.02 3.00
C CYS A 27 3.74 13.47 3.33
N ARG A 28 3.94 14.75 3.63
CA ARG A 28 5.25 15.29 4.04
C ARG A 28 5.71 14.72 5.38
N ALA A 29 4.82 14.62 6.35
CA ALA A 29 5.13 14.03 7.65
C ALA A 29 5.58 12.55 7.51
N LEU A 30 4.90 11.78 6.64
CA LEU A 30 5.32 10.42 6.33
C LEU A 30 6.70 10.38 5.65
N ALA A 31 6.97 11.26 4.68
CA ALA A 31 8.29 11.33 4.04
C ALA A 31 9.40 11.66 5.05
N GLU A 32 9.16 12.58 5.99
CA GLU A 32 10.08 12.87 7.10
C GLU A 32 10.28 11.67 8.04
N ARG A 33 9.21 10.89 8.30
CA ARG A 33 9.30 9.66 9.10
C ARG A 33 10.15 8.60 8.38
N VAL A 34 9.96 8.43 7.07
CA VAL A 34 10.79 7.54 6.24
C VAL A 34 12.25 7.99 6.26
N ALA A 35 12.51 9.29 6.11
CA ALA A 35 13.87 9.83 6.17
C ALA A 35 14.57 9.56 7.53
N ARG A 36 13.82 9.61 8.64
CA ARG A 36 14.36 9.22 9.95
C ARG A 36 14.74 7.74 10.05
N LYS A 37 14.05 6.87 9.28
CA LYS A 37 14.34 5.42 9.21
C LYS A 37 15.49 5.08 8.24
N LEU A 38 15.88 6.02 7.39
CA LEU A 38 16.94 5.89 6.38
C LEU A 38 18.03 6.96 6.59
N PRO A 39 18.78 6.92 7.73
CA PRO A 39 19.77 7.93 8.02
C PRO A 39 20.88 7.95 6.96
N GLY A 40 21.14 9.14 6.41
CA GLY A 40 22.16 9.33 5.35
C GLY A 40 21.66 9.11 3.91
N ILE A 41 20.41 8.69 3.73
CA ILE A 41 19.77 8.58 2.42
C ILE A 41 18.93 9.84 2.17
N PRO A 42 19.15 10.57 1.08
CA PRO A 42 18.26 11.66 0.67
C PRO A 42 16.85 11.12 0.35
N VAL A 43 15.80 11.77 0.88
CA VAL A 43 14.41 11.40 0.63
C VAL A 43 13.67 12.60 0.06
N GLU A 44 13.20 12.44 -1.18
CA GLU A 44 12.39 13.43 -1.89
C GLU A 44 10.94 12.97 -1.96
N LEU A 45 10.01 13.92 -1.97
CA LEU A 45 8.57 13.67 -2.16
C LEU A 45 8.11 14.38 -3.42
N GLY A 46 7.49 13.62 -4.34
CA GLY A 46 6.87 14.16 -5.55
C GLY A 46 5.40 13.75 -5.66
N PHE A 47 4.61 14.59 -6.31
CA PHE A 47 3.18 14.35 -6.51
C PHE A 47 2.87 14.13 -8.00
N VAL A 48 1.93 13.21 -8.29
CA VAL A 48 1.44 12.98 -9.66
C VAL A 48 0.71 14.23 -10.16
N GLU A 49 -0.15 14.79 -9.28
CA GLU A 49 -0.97 15.97 -9.61
C GLU A 49 -1.38 16.73 -8.33
N LEU A 50 -2.01 17.91 -8.51
CA LEU A 50 -2.69 18.69 -7.48
C LEU A 50 -1.83 19.24 -6.34
N ALA A 51 -0.54 18.96 -6.29
CA ALA A 51 0.39 19.46 -5.28
C ALA A 51 1.82 19.55 -5.85
N GLU A 52 2.68 20.32 -5.19
CA GLU A 52 4.07 20.53 -5.58
C GLU A 52 5.05 20.00 -4.50
N PRO A 53 6.27 19.57 -4.91
CA PRO A 53 6.77 19.47 -6.29
C PRO A 53 6.16 18.27 -7.04
N GLY A 54 6.19 18.32 -8.38
CA GLY A 54 5.84 17.18 -9.22
C GLY A 54 6.87 16.06 -9.13
N ILE A 55 6.52 14.85 -9.59
CA ILE A 55 7.45 13.71 -9.61
C ILE A 55 8.69 14.01 -10.46
N PRO A 56 8.61 14.65 -11.65
CA PRO A 56 9.81 14.95 -12.44
C PRO A 56 10.80 15.82 -11.69
N GLU A 57 10.33 16.82 -10.93
CA GLU A 57 11.18 17.70 -10.11
C GLU A 57 11.84 16.93 -8.97
N ALA A 58 11.08 16.08 -8.27
CA ALA A 58 11.59 15.26 -7.17
C ALA A 58 12.66 14.25 -7.67
N VAL A 59 12.42 13.65 -8.85
CA VAL A 59 13.39 12.74 -9.48
C VAL A 59 14.66 13.49 -9.86
N ARG A 60 14.56 14.67 -10.47
CA ARG A 60 15.76 15.51 -10.79
C ARG A 60 16.55 15.88 -9.53
N ALA A 61 15.84 16.24 -8.46
CA ALA A 61 16.49 16.57 -7.19
C ALA A 61 17.21 15.35 -6.58
N ALA A 62 16.60 14.18 -6.62
CA ALA A 62 17.19 12.93 -6.15
C ALA A 62 18.43 12.54 -6.97
N VAL A 63 18.34 12.55 -8.30
CA VAL A 63 19.46 12.24 -9.19
C VAL A 63 20.64 13.19 -8.97
N ALA A 64 20.39 14.48 -8.71
CA ALA A 64 21.44 15.45 -8.41
C ALA A 64 22.13 15.21 -7.04
N GLN A 65 21.54 14.42 -6.17
CA GLN A 65 22.08 14.03 -4.85
C GLN A 65 22.68 12.63 -4.85
N ALA A 66 22.62 11.92 -6.00
CA ALA A 66 23.27 10.62 -6.11
C ALA A 66 24.77 10.73 -5.83
N PRO A 67 25.39 9.77 -5.13
CA PRO A 67 26.82 9.77 -4.93
C PRO A 67 27.54 9.72 -6.27
N ASP A 68 28.62 10.51 -6.40
CA ASP A 68 29.51 10.41 -7.55
C ASP A 68 30.09 8.99 -7.62
N ASN A 69 29.71 8.24 -8.63
CA ASN A 69 30.27 6.91 -8.84
C ASN A 69 31.68 7.10 -9.46
N PRO A 70 32.80 6.75 -8.77
CA PRO A 70 34.13 6.84 -9.36
C PRO A 70 34.17 5.88 -10.56
N GLU A 71 34.48 6.41 -11.74
CA GLU A 71 34.74 5.65 -12.97
C GLU A 71 35.62 4.45 -12.68
N GLY A 72 35.11 3.21 -12.79
CA GLY A 72 36.02 2.07 -12.76
C GLY A 72 35.56 0.78 -12.05
N ALA A 73 34.34 0.62 -11.65
CA ALA A 73 33.84 -0.71 -11.23
C ALA A 73 33.01 -1.34 -12.37
N ASP A 74 33.37 -2.56 -12.74
CA ASP A 74 32.83 -3.34 -13.83
C ASP A 74 31.32 -3.15 -14.10
N GLY A 75 30.98 -2.42 -15.17
CA GLY A 75 29.87 -2.67 -16.09
C GLY A 75 28.41 -2.51 -15.62
N ASP A 76 28.09 -2.45 -14.34
CA ASP A 76 26.73 -2.26 -13.83
C ASP A 76 26.53 -0.82 -13.37
N GLU A 77 25.77 -0.04 -14.14
CA GLU A 77 25.37 1.33 -13.75
C GLU A 77 24.60 1.28 -12.43
N GLU A 78 25.21 1.77 -11.36
CA GLU A 78 24.55 1.93 -10.06
C GLU A 78 23.31 2.84 -10.22
N ALA A 79 22.22 2.51 -9.53
CA ALA A 79 21.00 3.31 -9.64
C ALA A 79 21.19 4.69 -8.99
N ALA A 80 20.87 5.74 -9.72
CA ALA A 80 20.94 7.12 -9.24
C ALA A 80 19.78 7.48 -8.29
N ALA A 81 18.67 6.78 -8.34
CA ALA A 81 17.55 6.91 -7.41
C ALA A 81 16.64 5.68 -7.44
N VAL A 82 15.84 5.51 -6.38
CA VAL A 82 14.72 4.56 -6.33
C VAL A 82 13.43 5.33 -6.14
N VAL A 83 12.41 5.07 -6.96
CA VAL A 83 11.07 5.66 -6.82
C VAL A 83 10.11 4.64 -6.24
N VAL A 84 9.46 4.99 -5.13
CA VAL A 84 8.45 4.17 -4.45
C VAL A 84 7.07 4.81 -4.59
N PRO A 85 6.10 4.16 -5.26
CA PRO A 85 4.74 4.68 -5.38
C PRO A 85 4.01 4.56 -4.04
N LEU A 86 3.61 5.68 -3.47
CA LEU A 86 2.81 5.76 -2.24
C LEU A 86 1.33 5.52 -2.58
N MET A 87 1.04 4.33 -3.08
CA MET A 87 -0.28 3.90 -3.54
C MET A 87 -0.57 2.47 -3.14
N PHE A 88 -1.84 2.13 -2.92
CA PHE A 88 -2.23 0.77 -2.52
C PHE A 88 -1.98 -0.26 -3.61
N ASN A 89 -2.50 -0.02 -4.81
CA ASN A 89 -2.55 -1.00 -5.90
C ASN A 89 -2.00 -0.44 -7.20
N THR A 90 -1.72 -1.35 -8.12
CA THR A 90 -1.29 -1.05 -9.48
C THR A 90 -2.48 -0.52 -10.30
N GLY A 91 -2.74 0.78 -10.24
CA GLY A 91 -3.70 1.51 -11.07
C GLY A 91 -3.05 2.22 -12.25
N GLY A 92 -3.80 3.08 -12.96
CA GLY A 92 -3.29 3.88 -14.10
C GLY A 92 -2.06 4.69 -13.72
N HIS A 93 -2.12 5.46 -12.64
CA HIS A 93 -0.99 6.26 -12.16
C HIS A 93 0.30 5.42 -11.94
N VAL A 94 0.18 4.22 -11.36
CA VAL A 94 1.34 3.35 -11.11
C VAL A 94 1.89 2.74 -12.39
N ARG A 95 1.04 2.50 -13.41
CA ARG A 95 1.45 1.84 -14.66
C ARG A 95 1.92 2.81 -15.74
N GLU A 96 1.39 4.02 -15.73
CA GLU A 96 1.52 4.97 -16.83
C GLU A 96 2.11 6.30 -16.34
N ASP A 97 1.42 7.05 -15.50
CA ASP A 97 1.76 8.43 -15.15
C ASP A 97 3.09 8.54 -14.37
N ILE A 98 3.33 7.67 -13.38
CA ILE A 98 4.58 7.69 -12.60
C ILE A 98 5.78 7.27 -13.45
N PRO A 99 5.75 6.16 -14.22
CA PRO A 99 6.83 5.83 -15.16
C PRO A 99 7.15 6.94 -16.15
N GLU A 100 6.14 7.60 -16.73
CA GLU A 100 6.31 8.70 -17.66
C GLU A 100 6.97 9.93 -16.97
N ALA A 101 6.53 10.26 -15.75
CA ALA A 101 7.12 11.31 -14.94
C ALA A 101 8.57 11.01 -14.51
N ILE A 102 8.91 9.75 -14.24
CA ILE A 102 10.28 9.31 -13.98
C ILE A 102 11.14 9.54 -15.23
N ASP A 103 10.67 9.14 -16.42
CA ASP A 103 11.39 9.32 -17.68
C ASP A 103 11.63 10.80 -17.99
N GLU A 104 10.68 11.68 -17.68
CA GLU A 104 10.84 13.12 -17.81
C GLU A 104 11.89 13.70 -16.85
N GLY A 105 11.96 13.16 -15.62
CA GLY A 105 12.83 13.69 -14.55
C GLY A 105 14.26 13.16 -14.57
N ARG A 106 14.49 11.92 -15.00
CA ARG A 106 15.75 11.20 -14.82
C ARG A 106 16.88 11.59 -15.78
N GLY A 107 16.60 12.20 -16.94
CA GLY A 107 17.57 12.39 -18.02
C GLY A 107 18.16 11.04 -18.48
N ASP A 108 19.50 10.94 -18.50
CA ASP A 108 20.22 9.70 -18.84
C ASP A 108 20.46 8.79 -17.62
N ALA A 109 20.10 9.21 -16.41
CA ALA A 109 20.36 8.45 -15.19
C ALA A 109 19.48 7.18 -15.10
N ARG A 110 20.03 6.11 -14.54
CA ARG A 110 19.29 4.90 -14.20
C ARG A 110 18.48 5.14 -12.93
N VAL A 111 17.16 5.11 -13.03
CA VAL A 111 16.23 5.20 -11.89
C VAL A 111 15.46 3.92 -11.77
N MET A 112 15.42 3.35 -10.58
CA MET A 112 14.66 2.13 -10.30
C MET A 112 13.25 2.48 -9.85
N TYR A 113 12.27 1.66 -10.22
CA TYR A 113 10.88 1.83 -9.84
C TYR A 113 10.37 0.60 -9.11
N SER A 114 9.87 0.79 -7.90
CA SER A 114 9.49 -0.31 -7.03
C SER A 114 7.98 -0.63 -7.11
N ALA A 115 7.57 -1.72 -6.44
CA ALA A 115 6.17 -2.11 -6.33
C ALA A 115 5.36 -1.15 -5.43
N PRO A 116 4.02 -1.06 -5.60
CA PRO A 116 3.14 -0.33 -4.70
C PRO A 116 3.07 -0.97 -3.32
N LEU A 117 2.35 -0.31 -2.37
CA LEU A 117 2.32 -0.72 -0.97
C LEU A 117 1.68 -2.09 -0.72
N LEU A 118 0.68 -2.50 -1.52
CA LEU A 118 0.04 -3.81 -1.40
C LEU A 118 0.62 -4.83 -2.39
N PRO A 119 0.59 -6.13 -2.01
CA PRO A 119 0.10 -6.67 -0.72
C PRO A 119 1.15 -6.58 0.38
N ASP A 120 0.80 -6.03 1.53
CA ASP A 120 1.63 -6.06 2.74
C ASP A 120 0.76 -6.14 4.00
N VAL A 121 1.16 -7.01 4.94
CA VAL A 121 0.41 -7.23 6.18
C VAL A 121 0.41 -5.99 7.09
N ARG A 122 1.44 -5.15 7.01
CA ARG A 122 1.56 -3.92 7.82
C ARG A 122 0.48 -2.90 7.47
N MET A 123 0.00 -2.89 6.23
CA MET A 123 -1.12 -2.03 5.84
C MET A 123 -2.41 -2.39 6.61
N ARG A 124 -2.63 -3.69 6.92
CA ARG A 124 -3.74 -4.09 7.81
C ARG A 124 -3.47 -3.72 9.26
N LYS A 125 -2.22 -3.84 9.73
CA LYS A 125 -1.84 -3.38 11.08
C LYS A 125 -2.10 -1.89 11.26
N ALA A 126 -1.83 -1.06 10.25
CA ALA A 126 -2.14 0.36 10.28
C ALA A 126 -3.66 0.61 10.43
N LEU A 127 -4.50 -0.13 9.69
CA LEU A 127 -5.97 -0.06 9.87
C LEU A 127 -6.39 -0.48 11.29
N ASN A 128 -5.82 -1.58 11.81
CA ASN A 128 -6.12 -2.08 13.16
C ASN A 128 -5.69 -1.09 14.25
N HIS A 129 -4.58 -0.39 14.03
CA HIS A 129 -4.13 0.69 14.91
C HIS A 129 -5.16 1.84 14.95
N ARG A 130 -5.63 2.32 13.80
CA ARG A 130 -6.66 3.37 13.73
C ARG A 130 -7.99 2.96 14.38
N LEU A 131 -8.37 1.69 14.22
CA LEU A 131 -9.52 1.14 14.95
C LEU A 131 -9.31 1.21 16.45
N THR A 132 -8.16 0.76 16.95
CA THR A 132 -7.83 0.76 18.38
C THR A 132 -7.86 2.17 18.97
N GLU A 133 -7.29 3.16 18.27
CA GLU A 133 -7.36 4.57 18.66
C GLU A 133 -8.81 5.07 18.72
N THR A 134 -9.66 4.63 17.77
CA THR A 134 -11.07 5.05 17.69
C THR A 134 -11.92 4.42 18.80
N LEU A 135 -11.63 3.19 19.19
CA LEU A 135 -12.30 2.48 20.28
C LEU A 135 -11.89 3.03 21.66
N ALA A 136 -10.63 3.47 21.81
CA ALA A 136 -10.12 3.99 23.06
C ALA A 136 -10.94 5.22 23.53
N ALA A 137 -11.00 5.41 24.82
CA ALA A 137 -11.61 6.60 25.41
C ALA A 137 -10.84 7.87 25.02
N GLY A 138 -11.46 8.76 24.26
CA GLY A 138 -10.97 10.12 24.11
C GLY A 138 -11.40 11.00 25.31
N GLU A 139 -10.88 12.23 25.40
CA GLU A 139 -11.31 13.18 26.44
C GLU A 139 -12.85 13.30 26.49
N GLY A 140 -13.46 12.82 27.58
CA GLY A 140 -14.90 12.87 27.81
C GLY A 140 -15.73 11.81 27.07
N ARG A 141 -15.12 10.79 26.47
CA ARG A 141 -15.81 9.66 25.82
C ARG A 141 -15.55 8.36 26.55
N GLU A 142 -16.56 7.48 26.56
CA GLU A 142 -16.45 6.14 27.10
C GLU A 142 -15.65 5.25 26.12
N GLU A 143 -14.81 4.36 26.66
CA GLU A 143 -14.12 3.32 25.87
C GLU A 143 -15.13 2.32 25.32
N TRP A 144 -15.04 2.03 24.01
CA TRP A 144 -15.86 1.00 23.37
C TRP A 144 -15.17 -0.36 23.36
N ARG A 145 -15.91 -1.38 23.72
CA ARG A 145 -15.40 -2.76 23.67
C ARG A 145 -15.54 -3.31 22.27
N PRO A 146 -14.50 -3.93 21.68
CA PRO A 146 -14.61 -4.51 20.34
C PRO A 146 -15.80 -5.45 20.13
N ARG A 147 -16.07 -6.34 21.09
CA ARG A 147 -17.18 -7.31 21.02
C ARG A 147 -18.57 -6.71 20.99
N ASP A 148 -18.73 -5.52 21.51
CA ASP A 148 -19.99 -4.79 21.55
C ASP A 148 -20.10 -3.81 20.38
N THR A 149 -19.02 -3.63 19.61
CA THR A 149 -18.90 -2.66 18.52
C THR A 149 -18.95 -3.36 17.17
N SER A 150 -19.73 -2.82 16.24
CA SER A 150 -19.70 -3.18 14.82
C SER A 150 -18.85 -2.19 14.03
N ALA A 151 -18.40 -2.56 12.84
CA ALA A 151 -17.68 -1.64 11.97
C ALA A 151 -18.15 -1.70 10.51
N VAL A 152 -18.00 -0.57 9.81
CA VAL A 152 -18.08 -0.49 8.35
C VAL A 152 -16.69 -0.20 7.83
N LEU A 153 -16.09 -1.12 7.06
CA LEU A 153 -14.84 -0.86 6.36
C LEU A 153 -15.15 -0.30 4.97
N VAL A 154 -14.67 0.90 4.69
CA VAL A 154 -15.06 1.68 3.51
C VAL A 154 -13.93 1.75 2.50
N GLY A 155 -14.18 1.24 1.27
CA GLY A 155 -13.30 1.38 0.13
C GLY A 155 -13.79 2.45 -0.86
N ARG A 156 -12.95 2.78 -1.85
CA ARG A 156 -13.33 3.70 -2.94
C ARG A 156 -14.47 3.14 -3.79
N GLY A 157 -14.39 1.87 -4.15
CA GLY A 157 -15.16 1.22 -5.21
C GLY A 157 -14.48 1.31 -6.58
N ALA A 158 -14.69 0.29 -7.39
CA ALA A 158 -14.11 0.17 -8.73
C ALA A 158 -15.09 -0.47 -9.73
N LEU A 159 -14.90 -0.19 -11.03
CA LEU A 159 -15.60 -0.89 -12.11
C LEU A 159 -15.08 -2.32 -12.31
N VAL A 160 -13.91 -2.63 -11.79
CA VAL A 160 -13.26 -3.95 -11.89
C VAL A 160 -13.71 -4.83 -10.72
N PRO A 161 -14.43 -5.95 -10.98
CA PRO A 161 -14.96 -6.83 -9.92
C PRO A 161 -13.89 -7.36 -8.95
N ASP A 162 -12.70 -7.72 -9.44
CA ASP A 162 -11.62 -8.27 -8.63
C ASP A 162 -11.08 -7.26 -7.59
N ALA A 163 -11.08 -5.97 -7.94
CA ALA A 163 -10.71 -4.92 -7.00
C ALA A 163 -11.72 -4.79 -5.85
N ASN A 164 -13.02 -4.93 -6.15
CA ASN A 164 -14.07 -4.94 -5.14
C ASN A 164 -14.00 -6.22 -4.29
N ALA A 165 -13.76 -7.38 -4.90
CA ALA A 165 -13.56 -8.65 -4.19
C ALA A 165 -12.36 -8.59 -3.23
N SER A 166 -11.29 -7.91 -3.62
CA SER A 166 -10.13 -7.68 -2.75
C SER A 166 -10.49 -6.87 -1.50
N HIS A 167 -11.40 -5.88 -1.63
CA HIS A 167 -11.91 -5.12 -0.48
C HIS A 167 -12.76 -5.99 0.47
N TYR A 168 -13.57 -6.90 -0.07
CA TYR A 168 -14.29 -7.90 0.76
C TYR A 168 -13.32 -8.82 1.51
N THR A 169 -12.26 -9.26 0.85
CA THR A 169 -11.20 -10.06 1.48
C THR A 169 -10.54 -9.29 2.61
N LEU A 170 -10.17 -8.03 2.37
CA LEU A 170 -9.61 -7.14 3.40
C LEU A 170 -10.58 -6.98 4.58
N THR A 171 -11.87 -6.74 4.32
CA THR A 171 -12.91 -6.60 5.34
C THR A 171 -13.03 -7.86 6.19
N ARG A 172 -12.97 -9.03 5.57
CA ARG A 172 -13.00 -10.30 6.30
C ARG A 172 -11.79 -10.47 7.19
N MET A 173 -10.58 -10.19 6.68
CA MET A 173 -9.34 -10.27 7.46
C MET A 173 -9.34 -9.26 8.61
N PHE A 174 -9.79 -8.04 8.37
CA PHE A 174 -9.94 -7.01 9.39
C PHE A 174 -10.89 -7.46 10.52
N TRP A 175 -11.99 -8.13 10.18
CA TRP A 175 -12.89 -8.68 11.19
C TRP A 175 -12.26 -9.80 12.02
N GLU A 176 -11.58 -10.75 11.38
CA GLU A 176 -10.89 -11.86 12.08
C GLU A 176 -9.81 -11.37 13.05
N GLU A 177 -9.18 -10.24 12.75
CA GLU A 177 -8.06 -9.69 13.53
C GLU A 177 -8.51 -8.84 14.74
N ASN A 178 -9.77 -8.35 14.79
CA ASN A 178 -10.17 -7.29 15.72
C ASN A 178 -11.28 -7.65 16.72
N ASP A 179 -11.76 -8.89 16.77
CA ASP A 179 -12.80 -9.37 17.72
C ASP A 179 -14.07 -8.49 17.76
N LEU A 180 -14.38 -7.82 16.64
CA LEU A 180 -15.56 -6.98 16.51
C LEU A 180 -16.84 -7.82 16.42
N SER A 181 -17.98 -7.27 16.89
CA SER A 181 -19.29 -7.91 16.80
C SER A 181 -19.63 -8.27 15.35
N ARG A 182 -19.46 -7.31 14.45
CA ARG A 182 -19.68 -7.49 13.01
C ARG A 182 -18.89 -6.46 12.20
N VAL A 183 -18.49 -6.82 10.99
CA VAL A 183 -17.88 -5.90 10.02
C VAL A 183 -18.55 -6.05 8.67
N GLU A 184 -19.03 -4.93 8.12
CA GLU A 184 -19.62 -4.87 6.78
C GLU A 184 -18.70 -4.09 5.84
N PRO A 185 -18.48 -4.56 4.60
CA PRO A 185 -17.81 -3.76 3.58
C PRO A 185 -18.75 -2.67 3.06
N ALA A 186 -18.19 -1.53 2.69
CA ALA A 186 -18.91 -0.49 1.97
C ALA A 186 -18.00 0.20 0.95
N PHE A 187 -18.63 0.92 0.02
CA PHE A 187 -17.93 1.69 -1.00
C PHE A 187 -18.49 3.12 -1.08
N ILE A 188 -17.58 4.08 -1.32
CA ILE A 188 -17.96 5.49 -1.47
C ILE A 188 -18.77 5.70 -2.75
N GLN A 189 -18.37 5.04 -3.83
CA GLN A 189 -18.93 5.24 -5.17
C GLN A 189 -18.76 3.99 -6.04
N VAL A 190 -19.31 4.05 -7.26
CA VAL A 190 -19.12 3.08 -8.36
C VAL A 190 -19.85 1.75 -8.13
N THR A 191 -19.80 1.19 -6.93
CA THR A 191 -20.38 -0.12 -6.61
C THR A 191 -21.10 -0.12 -5.26
N ARG A 192 -21.70 -1.24 -4.89
CA ARG A 192 -22.49 -1.42 -3.67
C ARG A 192 -21.88 -2.54 -2.80
N PRO A 193 -22.20 -2.56 -1.48
CA PRO A 193 -23.09 -1.62 -0.78
C PRO A 193 -22.45 -0.24 -0.58
N SER A 194 -23.28 0.81 -0.59
CA SER A 194 -22.87 2.16 -0.18
C SER A 194 -22.70 2.25 1.34
N VAL A 195 -22.08 3.32 1.84
CA VAL A 195 -21.92 3.54 3.28
C VAL A 195 -23.26 3.56 4.02
N PRO A 196 -24.30 4.27 3.56
CA PRO A 196 -25.63 4.23 4.20
C PRO A 196 -26.28 2.85 4.19
N GLU A 197 -26.08 2.05 3.13
CA GLU A 197 -26.63 0.68 3.06
C GLU A 197 -25.97 -0.25 4.09
N ALA A 198 -24.65 -0.17 4.24
CA ALA A 198 -23.92 -0.97 5.23
C ALA A 198 -24.30 -0.56 6.67
N LEU A 199 -24.40 0.74 6.96
CA LEU A 199 -24.87 1.25 8.24
C LEU A 199 -26.27 0.75 8.56
N SER A 200 -27.20 0.83 7.60
CA SER A 200 -28.57 0.34 7.76
C SER A 200 -28.64 -1.16 8.00
N ALA A 201 -27.77 -1.94 7.34
CA ALA A 201 -27.69 -3.38 7.54
C ALA A 201 -27.22 -3.74 8.96
N LEU A 202 -26.23 -3.03 9.51
CA LEU A 202 -25.78 -3.23 10.87
C LEU A 202 -26.85 -2.80 11.90
N ALA A 203 -27.46 -1.63 11.73
CA ALA A 203 -28.52 -1.14 12.61
C ALA A 203 -29.74 -2.09 12.65
N ALA A 204 -30.14 -2.64 11.49
CA ALA A 204 -31.23 -3.63 11.40
C ALA A 204 -30.90 -4.94 12.14
N GLN A 205 -29.62 -5.22 12.40
CA GLN A 205 -29.14 -6.36 13.16
C GLN A 205 -28.92 -6.05 14.64
N GLY A 206 -29.28 -4.83 15.08
CA GLY A 206 -29.23 -4.40 16.47
C GLY A 206 -27.90 -3.74 16.89
N ALA A 207 -27.06 -3.33 15.96
CA ALA A 207 -25.86 -2.57 16.28
C ALA A 207 -26.25 -1.16 16.73
N ASP A 208 -25.81 -0.76 17.92
CA ASP A 208 -25.98 0.57 18.52
C ASP A 208 -24.67 1.36 18.60
N GLN A 209 -23.52 0.68 18.44
CA GLN A 209 -22.19 1.28 18.35
C GLN A 209 -21.51 0.85 17.06
N ILE A 210 -21.19 1.79 16.17
CA ILE A 210 -20.57 1.50 14.86
C ILE A 210 -19.34 2.38 14.65
N VAL A 211 -18.20 1.76 14.33
CA VAL A 211 -17.02 2.46 13.81
C VAL A 211 -17.07 2.46 12.28
N VAL A 212 -16.91 3.62 11.66
CA VAL A 212 -16.71 3.74 10.22
C VAL A 212 -15.24 3.99 9.94
N GLN A 213 -14.59 3.02 9.29
CA GLN A 213 -13.15 3.02 8.99
C GLN A 213 -12.92 3.12 7.48
N GLY A 214 -12.32 4.22 7.03
CA GLY A 214 -11.89 4.37 5.63
C GLY A 214 -10.58 3.63 5.36
N ASN A 215 -10.55 2.84 4.28
CA ASN A 215 -9.29 2.32 3.74
C ASN A 215 -8.66 3.36 2.81
N PHE A 216 -8.23 4.50 3.40
CA PHE A 216 -7.63 5.64 2.72
C PHE A 216 -6.30 5.98 3.37
N LEU A 217 -5.26 6.25 2.56
CA LEU A 217 -3.93 6.61 3.07
C LEU A 217 -3.94 7.99 3.72
N PHE A 218 -4.52 8.99 3.06
CA PHE A 218 -4.46 10.39 3.46
C PHE A 218 -5.81 11.07 3.38
N PRO A 219 -6.00 12.20 4.09
CA PRO A 219 -7.16 13.05 3.93
C PRO A 219 -7.36 13.50 2.47
N GLY A 220 -8.61 13.60 2.07
CA GLY A 220 -8.99 14.00 0.73
C GLY A 220 -10.48 13.78 0.47
N LEU A 221 -10.92 13.99 -0.76
CA LEU A 221 -12.35 13.96 -1.14
C LEU A 221 -13.08 12.67 -0.74
N LEU A 222 -12.42 11.52 -0.82
CA LEU A 222 -13.05 10.25 -0.42
C LEU A 222 -13.39 10.21 1.06
N HIS A 223 -12.50 10.74 1.89
CA HIS A 223 -12.74 10.84 3.34
C HIS A 223 -13.85 11.84 3.66
N VAL A 224 -13.87 12.99 2.97
CA VAL A 224 -14.95 14.00 3.09
C VAL A 224 -16.29 13.37 2.72
N TRP A 225 -16.39 12.74 1.55
CA TRP A 225 -17.64 12.10 1.10
C TRP A 225 -18.10 10.96 2.00
N MET A 226 -17.18 10.22 2.60
CA MET A 226 -17.50 9.21 3.61
C MET A 226 -18.14 9.87 4.83
N THR A 227 -17.51 10.92 5.35
CA THR A 227 -17.99 11.66 6.51
C THR A 227 -19.39 12.25 6.27
N GLU A 228 -19.59 12.91 5.12
CA GLU A 228 -20.89 13.47 4.73
C GLU A 228 -21.99 12.39 4.65
N GLN A 229 -21.70 11.21 4.08
CA GLN A 229 -22.64 10.10 4.02
C GLN A 229 -22.99 9.56 5.41
N VAL A 230 -22.01 9.46 6.30
CA VAL A 230 -22.20 9.05 7.70
C VAL A 230 -23.06 10.05 8.46
N GLU A 231 -22.74 11.33 8.40
CA GLU A 231 -23.48 12.39 9.08
C GLU A 231 -24.93 12.49 8.61
N ALA A 232 -25.16 12.39 7.29
CA ALA A 232 -26.50 12.38 6.71
C ALA A 232 -27.33 11.18 7.19
N TRP A 233 -26.72 10.00 7.29
CA TRP A 233 -27.37 8.81 7.82
C TRP A 233 -27.65 8.91 9.31
N GLN A 234 -26.66 9.37 10.09
CA GLN A 234 -26.74 9.57 11.54
C GLN A 234 -27.90 10.48 11.94
N ALA A 235 -28.14 11.57 11.17
CA ALA A 235 -29.21 12.52 11.45
C ALA A 235 -30.62 11.85 11.51
N SER A 236 -30.82 10.76 10.81
CA SER A 236 -32.07 9.99 10.80
C SER A 236 -32.07 8.75 11.74
N HIS A 237 -30.93 8.46 12.39
CA HIS A 237 -30.76 7.30 13.26
C HIS A 237 -30.11 7.70 14.61
N PRO A 238 -30.79 8.52 15.43
CA PRO A 238 -30.21 9.06 16.67
C PRO A 238 -29.96 8.01 17.76
N GLY A 239 -30.50 6.79 17.60
CA GLY A 239 -30.29 5.66 18.52
C GLY A 239 -29.02 4.85 18.25
N VAL A 240 -28.26 5.17 17.19
CA VAL A 240 -27.00 4.51 16.85
C VAL A 240 -25.86 5.51 17.06
N GLU A 241 -24.89 5.16 17.87
CA GLU A 241 -23.69 5.99 18.04
C GLU A 241 -22.63 5.60 17.00
N ILE A 242 -22.08 6.60 16.28
CA ILE A 242 -21.06 6.38 15.26
C ILE A 242 -19.77 7.11 15.64
N ARG A 243 -18.65 6.41 15.47
CA ARG A 243 -17.31 7.01 15.48
C ARG A 243 -16.67 6.81 14.11
N ILE A 244 -16.12 7.89 13.56
CA ILE A 244 -15.36 7.84 12.31
C ILE A 244 -13.88 7.73 12.68
N ALA A 245 -13.24 6.66 12.22
CA ALA A 245 -11.82 6.49 12.40
C ALA A 245 -11.02 7.44 11.49
N PRO A 246 -9.85 7.93 11.94
CA PRO A 246 -8.99 8.72 11.09
C PRO A 246 -8.49 7.87 9.90
N VAL A 247 -7.97 8.54 8.88
CA VAL A 247 -7.26 7.88 7.76
C VAL A 247 -6.03 7.13 8.27
N ILE A 248 -5.46 6.24 7.46
CA ILE A 248 -4.23 5.50 7.82
C ILE A 248 -3.11 6.49 8.16
N GLY A 249 -2.83 7.43 7.27
CA GLY A 249 -1.98 8.58 7.51
C GLY A 249 -0.51 8.28 7.76
N ASP A 250 0.16 9.23 8.40
CA ASP A 250 1.55 9.12 8.83
C ASP A 250 1.65 8.15 10.04
N CYS A 251 2.14 6.94 9.81
CA CYS A 251 2.39 5.94 10.84
C CYS A 251 3.62 5.09 10.51
N ASP A 252 4.15 4.40 11.54
CA ASP A 252 5.36 3.59 11.39
C ASP A 252 5.15 2.41 10.46
N GLU A 253 3.96 1.81 10.44
CA GLU A 253 3.63 0.68 9.59
C GLU A 253 3.74 1.02 8.10
N VAL A 254 3.25 2.18 7.68
CA VAL A 254 3.37 2.66 6.30
C VAL A 254 4.81 3.01 5.97
N ALA A 255 5.50 3.71 6.88
CA ALA A 255 6.90 4.07 6.68
C ALA A 255 7.79 2.83 6.52
N ASP A 256 7.57 1.77 7.31
CA ASP A 256 8.31 0.51 7.21
C ASP A 256 8.06 -0.19 5.86
N VAL A 257 6.84 -0.14 5.34
CA VAL A 257 6.55 -0.65 3.99
C VAL A 257 7.32 0.14 2.93
N VAL A 258 7.31 1.47 2.99
CA VAL A 258 8.05 2.32 2.06
C VAL A 258 9.54 2.02 2.10
N VAL A 259 10.12 1.86 3.28
CA VAL A 259 11.54 1.49 3.46
C VAL A 259 11.86 0.15 2.81
N ASP A 260 11.01 -0.86 2.98
CA ASP A 260 11.26 -2.17 2.35
C ASP A 260 11.08 -2.10 0.83
N ARG A 261 10.07 -1.37 0.33
CA ARG A 261 9.90 -1.13 -1.11
C ARG A 261 11.11 -0.42 -1.73
N TYR A 262 11.73 0.50 -0.98
CA TYR A 262 12.98 1.14 -1.40
C TYR A 262 14.13 0.14 -1.50
N ARG A 263 14.25 -0.80 -0.56
CA ARG A 263 15.35 -1.78 -0.50
C ARG A 263 15.20 -2.89 -1.55
N GLU A 264 13.98 -3.35 -1.81
CA GLU A 264 13.70 -4.46 -2.72
C GLU A 264 14.47 -4.39 -4.06
N PRO A 265 14.40 -3.30 -4.85
CA PRO A 265 15.13 -3.23 -6.10
C PRO A 265 16.65 -3.13 -5.93
N LEU A 266 17.13 -2.54 -4.84
CA LEU A 266 18.58 -2.45 -4.55
C LEU A 266 19.16 -3.82 -4.20
N ASP A 267 18.43 -4.64 -3.44
CA ASP A 267 18.81 -6.02 -3.13
C ASP A 267 18.82 -6.91 -4.37
N GLU A 268 17.97 -6.61 -5.37
CA GLU A 268 17.89 -7.34 -6.63
C GLU A 268 19.12 -7.15 -7.52
N VAL A 269 19.72 -5.97 -7.52
CA VAL A 269 20.97 -5.69 -8.29
C VAL A 269 22.11 -6.58 -7.84
N GLY A 270 22.19 -6.92 -6.55
CA GLY A 270 23.23 -7.83 -6.00
C GLY A 270 23.06 -9.31 -6.37
N LEU A 271 22.00 -9.69 -7.10
CA LEU A 271 21.65 -11.09 -7.38
C LEU A 271 21.90 -11.53 -8.84
N GLY A 272 22.54 -10.69 -9.66
CA GLY A 272 22.91 -10.98 -11.05
C GLY A 272 21.73 -10.86 -12.04
N GLU A 273 22.02 -10.29 -13.23
CA GLU A 273 21.03 -10.19 -14.31
C GLU A 273 20.58 -11.57 -14.79
N GLY A 274 19.27 -11.70 -14.99
CA GLY A 274 18.71 -12.83 -15.73
C GLY A 274 18.38 -14.09 -14.94
N ALA A 275 18.41 -14.07 -13.59
CA ALA A 275 17.90 -15.21 -12.84
C ALA A 275 16.38 -15.38 -13.08
N PRO A 276 15.93 -16.53 -13.65
CA PRO A 276 14.52 -16.72 -13.93
C PRO A 276 13.68 -16.69 -12.65
N VAL A 277 12.58 -15.93 -12.67
CA VAL A 277 11.71 -15.71 -11.49
C VAL A 277 10.35 -16.35 -11.73
N TYR A 278 9.86 -17.09 -10.74
CA TYR A 278 8.49 -17.59 -10.74
C TYR A 278 7.52 -16.48 -10.31
N MET A 279 6.32 -16.40 -10.91
CA MET A 279 5.35 -15.32 -10.72
C MET A 279 4.90 -15.05 -9.27
N SER A 280 5.18 -15.95 -8.33
CA SER A 280 4.97 -15.74 -6.89
C SER A 280 6.10 -14.95 -6.21
N GLY A 281 7.07 -14.43 -6.97
CA GLY A 281 8.25 -13.74 -6.45
C GLY A 281 9.31 -14.66 -5.85
N LEU A 282 9.18 -15.98 -6.04
CA LEU A 282 10.17 -16.94 -5.58
C LEU A 282 11.28 -17.10 -6.63
N ARG A 283 12.52 -16.93 -6.23
CA ARG A 283 13.69 -17.27 -7.04
C ARG A 283 14.00 -18.74 -6.91
N LEU A 284 13.82 -19.46 -8.00
CA LEU A 284 13.88 -20.93 -8.02
C LEU A 284 15.15 -21.49 -8.64
N GLN A 285 16.06 -20.67 -9.11
CA GLN A 285 17.34 -21.10 -9.69
C GLN A 285 18.06 -22.09 -8.76
N GLY A 286 18.24 -23.33 -9.22
CA GLY A 286 18.91 -24.39 -8.46
C GLY A 286 18.17 -24.89 -7.21
N ARG A 287 16.92 -24.47 -7.00
CA ARG A 287 16.09 -24.93 -5.88
C ARG A 287 15.36 -26.21 -6.26
N LYS A 288 15.29 -27.16 -5.33
CA LYS A 288 14.47 -28.38 -5.48
C LYS A 288 13.01 -28.04 -5.25
N VAL A 289 12.16 -28.37 -6.19
CA VAL A 289 10.70 -28.15 -6.13
C VAL A 289 10.00 -29.50 -6.32
N LEU A 290 9.17 -29.87 -5.35
CA LEU A 290 8.32 -31.05 -5.44
C LEU A 290 6.93 -30.65 -5.94
N VAL A 291 6.51 -31.25 -7.05
CA VAL A 291 5.15 -31.12 -7.60
C VAL A 291 4.39 -32.41 -7.32
N VAL A 292 3.30 -32.33 -6.59
CA VAL A 292 2.42 -33.48 -6.30
C VAL A 292 1.23 -33.45 -7.23
N GLY A 293 1.09 -34.50 -8.06
CA GLY A 293 0.08 -34.60 -9.12
C GLY A 293 0.68 -34.38 -10.52
N ALA A 294 0.09 -35.02 -11.55
CA ALA A 294 0.52 -34.93 -12.95
C ALA A 294 -0.62 -34.56 -13.91
N GLY A 295 -1.67 -33.87 -13.44
CA GLY A 295 -2.75 -33.37 -14.29
C GLY A 295 -2.35 -32.12 -15.09
N HIS A 296 -3.22 -31.66 -15.99
CA HIS A 296 -2.98 -30.50 -16.88
C HIS A 296 -2.58 -29.21 -16.17
N VAL A 297 -2.96 -29.01 -14.90
CA VAL A 297 -2.53 -27.86 -14.11
C VAL A 297 -1.07 -28.02 -13.69
N ALA A 298 -0.69 -29.21 -13.26
CA ALA A 298 0.69 -29.52 -12.88
C ALA A 298 1.62 -29.42 -14.09
N GLU A 299 1.24 -29.98 -15.24
CA GLU A 299 2.02 -29.91 -16.49
C GLU A 299 2.38 -28.47 -16.86
N ARG A 300 1.42 -27.56 -16.89
CA ARG A 300 1.66 -26.13 -17.20
C ARG A 300 2.54 -25.44 -16.16
N ARG A 301 2.45 -25.82 -14.89
CA ARG A 301 3.29 -25.26 -13.83
C ARG A 301 4.70 -25.79 -13.85
N VAL A 302 4.90 -27.08 -14.15
CA VAL A 302 6.22 -27.72 -14.27
C VAL A 302 7.06 -27.01 -15.34
N VAL A 303 6.48 -26.72 -16.49
CA VAL A 303 7.19 -25.99 -17.58
C VAL A 303 7.74 -24.66 -17.05
N ARG A 304 6.90 -23.85 -16.38
CA ARG A 304 7.31 -22.55 -15.83
C ARG A 304 8.32 -22.66 -14.70
N LEU A 305 8.22 -23.69 -13.86
CA LEU A 305 9.19 -23.95 -12.80
C LEU A 305 10.57 -24.31 -13.37
N LEU A 306 10.60 -25.09 -14.45
CA LEU A 306 11.83 -25.42 -15.18
C LEU A 306 12.43 -24.18 -15.86
N GLU A 307 11.59 -23.34 -16.49
CA GLU A 307 12.01 -22.07 -17.08
C GLU A 307 12.59 -21.12 -16.01
N ALA A 308 12.08 -21.19 -14.78
CA ALA A 308 12.61 -20.45 -13.63
C ALA A 308 13.87 -21.10 -13.01
N GLY A 309 14.45 -22.10 -13.65
CA GLY A 309 15.69 -22.76 -13.23
C GLY A 309 15.55 -23.71 -12.02
N ALA A 310 14.36 -24.14 -11.68
CA ALA A 310 14.13 -25.09 -10.60
C ALA A 310 14.56 -26.52 -10.99
N ASP A 311 15.04 -27.30 -10.01
CA ASP A 311 15.20 -28.76 -10.07
C ASP A 311 13.86 -29.38 -9.66
N VAL A 312 13.04 -29.79 -10.63
CA VAL A 312 11.65 -30.19 -10.39
C VAL A 312 11.51 -31.70 -10.31
N HIS A 313 10.97 -32.18 -9.18
CA HIS A 313 10.54 -33.56 -8.99
C HIS A 313 9.02 -33.65 -9.01
N VAL A 314 8.46 -34.47 -9.91
CA VAL A 314 7.01 -34.69 -9.99
C VAL A 314 6.69 -36.06 -9.38
N VAL A 315 5.76 -36.06 -8.44
CA VAL A 315 5.21 -37.29 -7.85
C VAL A 315 3.73 -37.36 -8.19
N ALA A 316 3.34 -38.40 -8.91
CA ALA A 316 1.95 -38.69 -9.20
C ALA A 316 1.57 -40.08 -8.64
N PRO A 317 0.33 -40.28 -8.20
CA PRO A 317 -0.17 -41.58 -7.78
C PRO A 317 -0.26 -42.56 -8.95
#